data_66480bec12b2d92b55513538161d0d41
#
_entry.id   66480bec12b2d92b55513538161d0d41
#
_cell.length_a   1.000
_cell.length_b   1.000
_cell.length_c   1.000
_cell.angle_alpha   90.00
_cell.angle_beta   90.00
_cell.angle_gamma   90.00
#
_symmetry.space_group_name_H-M   'P 1'
#
loop_
_entity.id
_entity.type
_entity.pdbx_description
1 polymer ?
#
loop_
_entity_poly.entity_id
_entity_poly.type
_entity_poly.pdbx_seq_one_letter_code
_entity_poly.pdbx_strand_id
1 'polypeptide(L)'
;NMMMGFEMFPRRLQPVLDEWVDGRLDTKTFLEKSEWLDVWGFPAEIYLPLFHFCRQQKIRMLALNCYRELVSRIGKLGWDAIPEPERDGLTPAAPATDAYHAHLATYGSLRRPNNATNAPLPDRERFMRAMQTWDRAFACNIVHALDEIPPAAPKPLIIGIIGRGHLEYGHGTPYQLADLGITDTAVLL
;
A
#
# COMPACT_ATOMS: atom_id res chain seq x y z
N ASN A 1 -13.86 8.49 15.52
CA ASN A 1 -12.60 8.87 14.90
C ASN A 1 -12.24 7.83 13.83
N MET A 2 -11.91 8.27 12.62
CA MET A 2 -11.66 7.41 11.46
C MET A 2 -10.53 8.00 10.59
N MET A 3 -9.73 7.14 9.97
CA MET A 3 -8.77 7.49 8.93
C MET A 3 -9.00 6.60 7.70
N MET A 4 -8.64 7.05 6.51
CA MET A 4 -8.69 6.22 5.29
C MET A 4 -7.30 6.11 4.68
N GLY A 5 -6.83 4.87 4.55
CA GLY A 5 -5.56 4.55 3.93
C GLY A 5 -5.71 4.16 2.46
N PHE A 6 -4.78 4.59 1.62
CA PHE A 6 -4.82 4.38 0.18
C PHE A 6 -3.51 3.78 -0.33
N GLU A 7 -3.57 2.61 -0.93
CA GLU A 7 -2.39 1.92 -1.49
C GLU A 7 -1.72 2.69 -2.65
N MET A 8 -2.47 3.60 -3.29
CA MET A 8 -1.99 4.32 -4.47
C MET A 8 -0.85 5.28 -4.15
N PHE A 9 -0.81 5.82 -2.94
CA PHE A 9 0.11 6.90 -2.57
C PHE A 9 1.33 6.39 -1.81
N PRO A 10 2.55 6.64 -2.33
CA PRO A 10 3.78 6.47 -1.55
C PRO A 10 3.82 7.42 -0.35
N ARG A 11 4.41 6.97 0.75
CA ARG A 11 4.51 7.70 2.02
C ARG A 11 5.02 9.14 1.87
N ARG A 12 5.95 9.38 0.94
CA ARG A 12 6.47 10.72 0.64
C ARG A 12 5.39 11.74 0.23
N LEU A 13 4.23 11.26 -0.23
CA LEU A 13 3.10 12.09 -0.63
C LEU A 13 2.13 12.41 0.52
N GLN A 14 2.41 11.95 1.74
CA GLN A 14 1.54 12.26 2.90
C GLN A 14 1.27 13.77 3.07
N PRO A 15 2.26 14.68 2.91
CA PRO A 15 1.99 16.12 2.99
C PRO A 15 0.97 16.63 1.95
N VAL A 16 0.95 16.04 0.75
CA VAL A 16 -0.02 16.40 -0.30
C VAL A 16 -1.44 15.94 0.09
N LEU A 17 -1.57 14.74 0.68
CA LEU A 17 -2.85 14.26 1.20
C LEU A 17 -3.38 15.13 2.33
N ASP A 18 -2.50 15.56 3.23
CA ASP A 18 -2.85 16.46 4.33
C ASP A 18 -3.30 17.83 3.78
N GLU A 19 -2.57 18.42 2.80
CA GLU A 19 -2.99 19.66 2.11
C GLU A 19 -4.36 19.53 1.44
N TRP A 20 -4.66 18.35 0.86
CA TRP A 20 -5.95 18.07 0.25
C TRP A 20 -7.09 18.05 1.27
N VAL A 21 -6.93 17.30 2.36
CA VAL A 21 -7.94 17.20 3.43
C VAL A 21 -8.18 18.57 4.11
N ASP A 22 -7.13 19.37 4.25
CA ASP A 22 -7.21 20.75 4.77
C ASP A 22 -7.99 21.70 3.85
N GLY A 23 -8.14 21.32 2.58
CA GLY A 23 -8.83 22.16 1.59
C GLY A 23 -7.94 23.18 0.90
N ARG A 24 -6.61 23.04 1.02
CA ARG A 24 -5.63 23.96 0.44
C ARG A 24 -5.35 23.72 -1.05
N LEU A 25 -5.80 22.58 -1.60
CA LEU A 25 -5.61 22.22 -3.00
C LEU A 25 -6.96 22.12 -3.71
N ASP A 26 -7.05 22.56 -4.94
CA ASP A 26 -8.12 22.15 -5.83
C ASP A 26 -7.84 20.76 -6.42
N THR A 27 -8.82 20.16 -7.10
CA THR A 27 -8.71 18.79 -7.63
C THR A 27 -7.57 18.65 -8.62
N LYS A 28 -7.37 19.63 -9.50
CA LYS A 28 -6.32 19.60 -10.52
C LYS A 28 -4.95 19.61 -9.85
N THR A 29 -4.72 20.58 -8.96
CA THR A 29 -3.46 20.73 -8.22
C THR A 29 -3.17 19.51 -7.35
N PHE A 30 -4.21 18.91 -6.74
CA PHE A 30 -4.05 17.67 -5.98
C PHE A 30 -3.54 16.53 -6.86
N LEU A 31 -4.15 16.29 -8.02
CA LEU A 31 -3.73 15.24 -8.94
C LEU A 31 -2.32 15.47 -9.51
N GLU A 32 -1.95 16.72 -9.79
CA GLU A 32 -0.61 17.08 -10.23
C GLU A 32 0.43 16.83 -9.11
N LYS A 33 0.21 17.39 -7.91
CA LYS A 33 1.13 17.27 -6.77
C LYS A 33 1.24 15.82 -6.25
N SER A 34 0.16 15.04 -6.32
CA SER A 34 0.17 13.63 -5.96
C SER A 34 0.79 12.74 -7.02
N GLU A 35 1.24 13.30 -8.14
CA GLU A 35 1.85 12.57 -9.26
C GLU A 35 0.95 11.40 -9.72
N TRP A 36 -0.39 11.62 -9.72
CA TRP A 36 -1.38 10.57 -9.89
C TRP A 36 -1.13 9.66 -11.09
N LEU A 37 -0.78 10.24 -12.24
CA LEU A 37 -0.52 9.48 -13.48
C LEU A 37 0.72 8.59 -13.37
N ASP A 38 1.73 9.03 -12.63
CA ASP A 38 3.01 8.30 -12.47
C ASP A 38 2.92 7.23 -11.37
N VAL A 39 2.26 7.56 -10.25
CA VAL A 39 2.18 6.63 -9.11
C VAL A 39 1.10 5.56 -9.30
N TRP A 40 -0.01 5.89 -9.98
CA TRP A 40 -1.13 4.97 -10.14
C TRP A 40 -1.56 4.75 -11.59
N GLY A 41 -1.83 5.81 -12.35
CA GLY A 41 -2.12 5.76 -13.78
C GLY A 41 -3.54 5.32 -14.16
N PHE A 42 -4.40 4.96 -13.20
CA PHE A 42 -5.83 4.70 -13.47
C PHE A 42 -6.62 6.00 -13.53
N PRO A 43 -7.79 6.03 -14.21
CA PRO A 43 -8.66 7.21 -14.23
C PRO A 43 -8.98 7.68 -12.80
N ALA A 44 -8.66 8.95 -12.51
CA ALA A 44 -8.83 9.50 -11.16
C ALA A 44 -10.30 9.55 -10.74
N GLU A 45 -11.22 9.65 -11.70
CA GLU A 45 -12.66 9.71 -11.51
C GLU A 45 -13.21 8.53 -10.70
N ILE A 46 -12.53 7.38 -10.75
CA ILE A 46 -12.89 6.19 -9.96
C ILE A 46 -12.70 6.45 -8.46
N TYR A 47 -11.67 7.22 -8.09
CA TYR A 47 -11.24 7.41 -6.71
C TYR A 47 -11.60 8.79 -6.14
N LEU A 48 -11.79 9.79 -6.99
CA LEU A 48 -12.14 11.16 -6.59
C LEU A 48 -13.34 11.24 -5.63
N PRO A 49 -14.42 10.44 -5.78
CA PRO A 49 -15.51 10.45 -4.80
C PRO A 49 -15.05 10.15 -3.38
N LEU A 50 -14.12 9.20 -3.18
CA LEU A 50 -13.55 8.87 -1.87
C LEU A 50 -12.65 10.01 -1.35
N PHE A 51 -11.83 10.59 -2.22
CA PHE A 51 -10.95 11.72 -1.84
C PHE A 51 -11.78 12.94 -1.43
N HIS A 52 -12.83 13.26 -2.18
CA HIS A 52 -13.75 14.34 -1.81
C HIS A 52 -14.50 14.06 -0.52
N PHE A 53 -14.91 12.82 -0.29
CA PHE A 53 -15.53 12.40 0.96
C PHE A 53 -14.57 12.64 2.15
N CYS A 54 -13.31 12.21 2.04
CA CYS A 54 -12.31 12.45 3.08
C CYS A 54 -12.14 13.95 3.37
N ARG A 55 -12.04 14.78 2.33
CA ARG A 55 -11.92 16.24 2.45
C ARG A 55 -13.14 16.87 3.12
N GLN A 56 -14.35 16.51 2.69
CA GLN A 56 -15.61 17.04 3.21
C GLN A 56 -15.83 16.67 4.69
N GLN A 57 -15.50 15.44 5.06
CA GLN A 57 -15.67 14.92 6.41
C GLN A 57 -14.44 15.15 7.31
N LYS A 58 -13.39 15.82 6.80
CA LYS A 58 -12.11 16.01 7.52
C LYS A 58 -11.50 14.69 8.02
N ILE A 59 -11.67 13.63 7.22
CA ILE A 59 -11.07 12.32 7.47
C ILE A 59 -9.63 12.35 6.96
N ARG A 60 -8.66 12.09 7.85
CA ARG A 60 -7.25 12.01 7.46
C ARG A 60 -7.06 10.90 6.43
N MET A 61 -6.41 11.22 5.33
CA MET A 61 -5.96 10.27 4.32
C MET A 61 -4.55 9.81 4.67
N LEU A 62 -4.29 8.50 4.53
CA LEU A 62 -2.97 7.91 4.77
C LEU A 62 -2.37 7.39 3.46
N ALA A 63 -1.13 7.75 3.19
CA ALA A 63 -0.33 7.21 2.11
C ALA A 63 0.26 5.86 2.57
N LEU A 64 -0.26 4.73 2.08
CA LEU A 64 0.11 3.41 2.56
C LEU A 64 1.33 2.80 1.85
N ASN A 65 1.68 3.28 0.66
CA ASN A 65 2.73 2.67 -0.14
C ASN A 65 4.15 3.17 0.22
N CYS A 66 5.14 2.45 -0.27
CA CYS A 66 6.53 2.91 -0.42
C CYS A 66 6.81 3.24 -1.89
N TYR A 67 8.02 3.73 -2.21
CA TYR A 67 8.32 4.03 -3.60
C TYR A 67 8.57 2.76 -4.43
N ARG A 68 8.16 2.84 -5.69
CA ARG A 68 8.26 1.73 -6.65
C ARG A 68 9.69 1.23 -6.83
N GLU A 69 10.69 2.11 -6.76
CA GLU A 69 12.10 1.74 -6.88
C GLU A 69 12.55 0.83 -5.73
N LEU A 70 12.09 1.08 -4.51
CA LEU A 70 12.39 0.22 -3.35
C LEU A 70 11.83 -1.19 -3.58
N VAL A 71 10.56 -1.30 -3.98
CA VAL A 71 9.93 -2.58 -4.30
C VAL A 71 10.69 -3.32 -5.41
N SER A 72 11.09 -2.59 -6.47
CA SER A 72 11.85 -3.17 -7.58
C SER A 72 13.23 -3.69 -7.14
N ARG A 73 13.91 -2.93 -6.27
CA ARG A 73 15.23 -3.30 -5.74
C ARG A 73 15.14 -4.50 -4.80
N ILE A 74 14.20 -4.48 -3.85
CA ILE A 74 13.96 -5.63 -2.95
C ILE A 74 13.58 -6.88 -3.76
N GLY A 75 12.71 -6.71 -4.76
CA GLY A 75 12.34 -7.80 -5.65
C GLY A 75 13.54 -8.45 -6.33
N LYS A 76 14.51 -7.64 -6.78
CA LYS A 76 15.72 -8.12 -7.48
C LYS A 76 16.81 -8.64 -6.54
N LEU A 77 17.08 -7.91 -5.47
CA LEU A 77 18.29 -8.07 -4.66
C LEU A 77 18.01 -8.74 -3.29
N GLY A 78 16.74 -8.77 -2.86
CA GLY A 78 16.35 -9.14 -1.51
C GLY A 78 16.45 -7.97 -0.52
N TRP A 79 15.82 -8.13 0.65
CA TRP A 79 15.75 -7.12 1.70
C TRP A 79 17.12 -6.72 2.26
N ASP A 80 17.98 -7.69 2.55
CA ASP A 80 19.27 -7.46 3.22
C ASP A 80 20.26 -6.66 2.38
N ALA A 81 20.06 -6.62 1.06
CA ALA A 81 20.87 -5.83 0.14
C ALA A 81 20.49 -4.34 0.14
N ILE A 82 19.43 -3.93 0.83
CA ILE A 82 18.98 -2.54 0.89
C ILE A 82 19.51 -1.89 2.17
N PRO A 83 20.30 -0.80 2.06
CA PRO A 83 20.76 -0.05 3.23
C PRO A 83 19.58 0.48 4.07
N GLU A 84 19.71 0.46 5.38
CA GLU A 84 18.64 0.87 6.30
C GLU A 84 18.04 2.26 6.00
N PRO A 85 18.84 3.31 5.71
CA PRO A 85 18.29 4.63 5.38
C PRO A 85 17.45 4.67 4.10
N GLU A 86 17.57 3.65 3.24
CA GLU A 86 16.85 3.57 1.97
C GLU A 86 15.59 2.69 2.05
N ARG A 87 15.27 2.16 3.23
CA ARG A 87 14.12 1.25 3.44
C ARG A 87 12.79 1.97 3.67
N ASP A 88 12.75 3.29 3.51
CA ASP A 88 11.51 4.10 3.68
C ASP A 88 10.82 3.93 5.05
N GLY A 89 11.59 3.62 6.09
CA GLY A 89 11.08 3.34 7.43
C GLY A 89 10.36 1.99 7.56
N LEU A 90 10.47 1.12 6.56
CA LEU A 90 9.89 -0.22 6.62
C LEU A 90 10.75 -1.16 7.46
N THR A 91 10.09 -2.12 8.09
CA THR A 91 10.74 -3.28 8.70
C THR A 91 10.70 -4.48 7.75
N PRO A 92 11.50 -5.53 7.95
CA PRO A 92 11.42 -6.74 7.12
C PRO A 92 10.02 -7.31 7.10
N ALA A 93 9.57 -7.78 5.94
CA ALA A 93 8.30 -8.49 5.85
C ALA A 93 8.37 -9.84 6.58
N ALA A 94 7.30 -10.21 7.30
CA ALA A 94 7.15 -11.57 7.77
C ALA A 94 7.18 -12.54 6.58
N PRO A 95 7.83 -13.72 6.72
CA PRO A 95 7.94 -14.69 5.63
C PRO A 95 6.56 -15.10 5.09
N ALA A 96 6.43 -15.19 3.77
CA ALA A 96 5.20 -15.67 3.16
C ALA A 96 4.93 -17.13 3.54
N THR A 97 3.67 -17.45 3.82
CA THR A 97 3.24 -18.82 4.04
C THR A 97 3.19 -19.60 2.72
N ASP A 98 3.24 -20.95 2.79
CA ASP A 98 3.05 -21.79 1.60
C ASP A 98 1.71 -21.54 0.90
N ALA A 99 0.67 -21.24 1.68
CA ALA A 99 -0.64 -20.89 1.15
C ALA A 99 -0.60 -19.57 0.36
N TYR A 100 0.14 -18.56 0.82
CA TYR A 100 0.33 -17.31 0.07
C TYR A 100 1.14 -17.54 -1.21
N HIS A 101 2.19 -18.36 -1.15
CA HIS A 101 2.95 -18.76 -2.33
C HIS A 101 2.07 -19.44 -3.40
N ALA A 102 1.21 -20.38 -2.98
CA ALA A 102 0.27 -21.04 -3.86
C ALA A 102 -0.76 -20.07 -4.46
N HIS A 103 -1.32 -19.16 -3.64
CA HIS A 103 -2.26 -18.16 -4.07
C HIS A 103 -1.67 -17.21 -5.12
N LEU A 104 -0.52 -16.62 -4.85
CA LEU A 104 0.14 -15.70 -5.78
C LEU A 104 0.61 -16.37 -7.07
N ALA A 105 0.88 -17.67 -7.06
CA ALA A 105 1.18 -18.42 -8.28
C ALA A 105 0.01 -18.38 -9.28
N THR A 106 -1.24 -18.31 -8.80
CA THR A 106 -2.42 -18.18 -9.67
C THR A 106 -2.47 -16.83 -10.37
N TYR A 107 -2.09 -15.75 -9.71
CA TYR A 107 -2.03 -14.40 -10.29
C TYR A 107 -0.96 -14.27 -11.37
N GLY A 108 0.21 -14.88 -11.18
CA GLY A 108 1.28 -14.89 -12.18
C GLY A 108 0.88 -15.52 -13.50
N SER A 109 0.01 -16.54 -13.46
CA SER A 109 -0.51 -17.20 -14.67
C SER A 109 -1.58 -16.37 -15.40
N LEU A 110 -2.32 -15.52 -14.69
CA LEU A 110 -3.41 -14.70 -15.24
C LEU A 110 -2.90 -13.39 -15.90
N ARG A 111 -1.68 -12.97 -15.63
CA ARG A 111 -1.12 -11.70 -16.11
C ARG A 111 -0.43 -11.73 -17.46
N ARG A 112 -0.66 -12.74 -18.29
CA ARG A 112 -0.25 -12.67 -19.70
C ARG A 112 -1.25 -11.80 -20.48
N PRO A 113 -0.90 -10.59 -20.92
CA PRO A 113 -1.67 -9.94 -21.97
C PRO A 113 -1.64 -10.87 -23.19
N ASN A 114 -2.77 -11.04 -23.84
CA ASN A 114 -2.91 -11.90 -25.03
C ASN A 114 -1.92 -11.57 -26.18
N ASN A 115 -1.13 -10.52 -26.08
CA ASN A 115 -0.17 -10.04 -27.08
C ASN A 115 1.31 -10.06 -26.62
N ALA A 116 1.63 -10.57 -25.43
CA ALA A 116 3.02 -10.67 -24.98
C ALA A 116 3.64 -11.98 -25.46
N THR A 117 4.04 -12.00 -26.73
CA THR A 117 4.88 -13.05 -27.29
C THR A 117 6.25 -13.01 -26.61
N ASN A 118 6.66 -14.12 -25.99
CA ASN A 118 8.04 -14.43 -25.58
C ASN A 118 8.70 -13.61 -24.44
N ALA A 119 8.00 -12.75 -23.70
CA ALA A 119 8.58 -12.22 -22.47
C ALA A 119 8.70 -13.35 -21.43
N PRO A 120 9.87 -13.54 -20.79
CA PRO A 120 10.00 -14.49 -19.68
C PRO A 120 8.99 -14.14 -18.61
N LEU A 121 8.38 -15.16 -18.00
CA LEU A 121 7.57 -14.96 -16.79
C LEU A 121 8.44 -14.21 -15.77
N PRO A 122 7.89 -13.20 -15.05
CA PRO A 122 8.63 -12.60 -13.95
C PRO A 122 9.10 -13.74 -13.04
N ASP A 123 10.36 -13.67 -12.64
CA ASP A 123 10.92 -14.58 -11.65
C ASP A 123 9.95 -14.65 -10.46
N ARG A 124 9.46 -15.85 -10.17
CA ARG A 124 8.43 -16.10 -9.15
C ARG A 124 8.86 -15.54 -7.79
N GLU A 125 10.13 -15.70 -7.46
CA GLU A 125 10.66 -15.18 -6.21
C GLU A 125 10.70 -13.64 -6.19
N ARG A 126 11.09 -13.04 -7.31
CA ARG A 126 11.07 -11.58 -7.47
C ARG A 126 9.67 -11.03 -7.30
N PHE A 127 8.67 -11.67 -7.91
CA PHE A 127 7.27 -11.27 -7.78
C PHE A 127 6.80 -11.41 -6.33
N MET A 128 7.12 -12.53 -5.69
CA MET A 128 6.78 -12.77 -4.28
C MET A 128 7.38 -11.70 -3.36
N ARG A 129 8.70 -11.42 -3.50
CA ARG A 129 9.35 -10.36 -2.70
C ARG A 129 8.73 -9.00 -2.92
N ALA A 130 8.31 -8.67 -4.16
CA ALA A 130 7.62 -7.43 -4.46
C ALA A 130 6.26 -7.35 -3.75
N MET A 131 5.45 -8.40 -3.82
CA MET A 131 4.15 -8.47 -3.14
C MET A 131 4.30 -8.33 -1.63
N GLN A 132 5.22 -9.08 -1.01
CA GLN A 132 5.50 -8.95 0.42
C GLN A 132 5.99 -7.56 0.82
N THR A 133 6.75 -6.89 -0.04
CA THR A 133 7.22 -5.51 0.21
C THR A 133 6.05 -4.54 0.23
N TRP A 134 5.11 -4.64 -0.71
CA TRP A 134 3.89 -3.82 -0.70
C TRP A 134 3.04 -4.10 0.53
N ASP A 135 2.77 -5.37 0.83
CA ASP A 135 1.99 -5.77 2.01
C ASP A 135 2.60 -5.22 3.29
N ARG A 136 3.94 -5.30 3.41
CA ARG A 136 4.66 -4.76 4.56
C ARG A 136 4.61 -3.24 4.63
N ALA A 137 4.72 -2.55 3.48
CA ALA A 137 4.61 -1.10 3.42
C ALA A 137 3.24 -0.62 3.90
N PHE A 138 2.16 -1.26 3.43
CA PHE A 138 0.80 -0.91 3.87
C PHE A 138 0.64 -1.12 5.38
N ALA A 139 1.09 -2.26 5.89
CA ALA A 139 1.03 -2.57 7.31
C ALA A 139 1.86 -1.60 8.17
N CYS A 140 3.13 -1.33 7.80
CA CYS A 140 4.00 -0.40 8.51
C CYS A 140 3.41 1.02 8.55
N ASN A 141 2.87 1.52 7.42
CA ASN A 141 2.31 2.87 7.38
C ASN A 141 0.99 2.99 8.17
N ILE A 142 0.21 1.91 8.28
CA ILE A 142 -0.93 1.85 9.21
C ILE A 142 -0.45 1.92 10.66
N VAL A 143 0.56 1.13 11.03
CA VAL A 143 1.12 1.13 12.39
C VAL A 143 1.72 2.50 12.72
N HIS A 144 2.51 3.09 11.82
CA HIS A 144 3.04 4.45 12.02
C HIS A 144 1.95 5.49 12.30
N ALA A 145 0.83 5.43 11.56
CA ALA A 145 -0.30 6.33 11.81
C ALA A 145 -0.96 6.09 13.16
N LEU A 146 -0.99 4.84 13.66
CA LEU A 146 -1.49 4.50 14.99
C LEU A 146 -0.53 4.95 16.10
N ASP A 147 0.77 4.89 15.86
CA ASP A 147 1.81 5.30 16.82
C ASP A 147 1.84 6.83 17.02
N GLU A 148 1.38 7.61 16.02
CA GLU A 148 1.20 9.07 16.17
C GLU A 148 0.05 9.43 17.12
N ILE A 149 -0.84 8.50 17.46
CA ILE A 149 -1.98 8.74 18.34
C ILE A 149 -1.50 8.65 19.80
N PRO A 150 -1.76 9.69 20.61
CA PRO A 150 -1.39 9.66 22.03
C PRO A 150 -1.95 8.42 22.74
N PRO A 151 -1.18 7.77 23.63
CA PRO A 151 -1.61 6.53 24.30
C PRO A 151 -2.95 6.64 25.06
N ALA A 152 -3.28 7.82 25.55
CA ALA A 152 -4.53 8.10 26.27
C ALA A 152 -5.73 8.37 25.34
N ALA A 153 -5.51 8.54 24.04
CA ALA A 153 -6.57 8.80 23.08
C ALA A 153 -7.14 7.50 22.50
N PRO A 154 -8.45 7.43 22.19
CA PRO A 154 -9.03 6.26 21.55
C PRO A 154 -8.42 6.07 20.16
N LYS A 155 -8.00 4.86 19.85
CA LYS A 155 -7.50 4.52 18.53
C LYS A 155 -8.59 4.69 17.47
N PRO A 156 -8.27 5.30 16.31
CA PRO A 156 -9.21 5.45 15.21
C PRO A 156 -9.48 4.12 14.51
N LEU A 157 -10.64 3.99 13.88
CA LEU A 157 -10.85 3.00 12.83
C LEU A 157 -10.02 3.41 11.60
N ILE A 158 -9.20 2.53 11.08
CA ILE A 158 -8.50 2.74 9.81
C ILE A 158 -9.14 1.86 8.72
N ILE A 159 -9.63 2.50 7.65
CA ILE A 159 -10.19 1.82 6.49
C ILE A 159 -9.15 1.87 5.36
N GLY A 160 -8.59 0.72 4.99
CA GLY A 160 -7.63 0.61 3.89
C GLY A 160 -8.32 0.35 2.55
N ILE A 161 -8.08 1.22 1.57
CA ILE A 161 -8.46 1.01 0.16
C ILE A 161 -7.26 0.36 -0.53
N ILE A 162 -7.30 -0.96 -0.59
CA ILE A 162 -6.17 -1.80 -0.97
C ILE A 162 -6.65 -2.84 -1.99
N GLY A 163 -5.83 -3.12 -3.00
CA GLY A 163 -6.13 -4.07 -4.04
C GLY A 163 -6.36 -5.48 -3.50
N ARG A 164 -7.35 -6.15 -4.05
CA ARG A 164 -7.81 -7.48 -3.66
C ARG A 164 -6.67 -8.49 -3.47
N GLY A 165 -5.66 -8.49 -4.35
CA GLY A 165 -4.54 -9.43 -4.28
C GLY A 165 -3.68 -9.33 -3.01
N HIS A 166 -3.77 -8.21 -2.28
CA HIS A 166 -3.11 -7.97 -1.00
C HIS A 166 -3.96 -8.34 0.22
N LEU A 167 -5.25 -8.67 0.00
CA LEU A 167 -6.24 -8.86 1.07
C LEU A 167 -6.80 -10.28 1.12
N GLU A 168 -6.90 -10.96 -0.03
CA GLU A 168 -7.55 -12.28 -0.14
C GLU A 168 -6.96 -13.29 0.85
N TYR A 169 -7.85 -14.02 1.48
CA TYR A 169 -7.55 -15.06 2.47
C TYR A 169 -6.70 -14.60 3.66
N GLY A 170 -6.50 -13.28 3.81
CA GLY A 170 -5.69 -12.72 4.89
C GLY A 170 -4.17 -12.94 4.73
N HIS A 171 -3.70 -13.39 3.57
CA HIS A 171 -2.29 -13.77 3.37
C HIS A 171 -1.32 -12.60 3.22
N GLY A 172 -1.79 -11.47 2.68
CA GLY A 172 -0.95 -10.29 2.40
C GLY A 172 -0.93 -9.29 3.56
N THR A 173 -1.50 -8.10 3.33
CA THR A 173 -1.50 -7.01 4.32
C THR A 173 -2.06 -7.40 5.70
N PRO A 174 -3.16 -8.18 5.84
CA PRO A 174 -3.64 -8.59 7.16
C PRO A 174 -2.64 -9.46 7.90
N TYR A 175 -1.91 -10.34 7.22
CA TYR A 175 -0.85 -11.15 7.81
C TYR A 175 0.31 -10.29 8.31
N GLN A 176 0.74 -9.29 7.54
CA GLN A 176 1.79 -8.35 7.95
C GLN A 176 1.34 -7.46 9.12
N LEU A 177 0.06 -7.07 9.18
CA LEU A 177 -0.52 -6.36 10.32
C LEU A 177 -0.47 -7.22 11.60
N ALA A 178 -0.84 -8.49 11.49
CA ALA A 178 -0.80 -9.43 12.62
C ALA A 178 0.63 -9.60 13.15
N ASP A 179 1.64 -9.70 12.26
CA ASP A 179 3.07 -9.73 12.63
C ASP A 179 3.50 -8.46 13.37
N LEU A 180 2.93 -7.32 13.03
CA LEU A 180 3.17 -6.03 13.70
C LEU A 180 2.28 -5.82 14.94
N GLY A 181 1.53 -6.83 15.39
CA GLY A 181 0.71 -6.79 16.59
C GLY A 181 -0.71 -6.23 16.39
N ILE A 182 -1.14 -5.98 15.15
CA ILE A 182 -2.51 -5.53 14.83
C ILE A 182 -3.33 -6.74 14.37
N THR A 183 -4.13 -7.31 15.29
CA THR A 183 -4.92 -8.52 15.03
C THR A 183 -6.43 -8.26 14.89
N ASP A 184 -6.91 -7.09 15.32
CA ASP A 184 -8.32 -6.69 15.16
C ASP A 184 -8.52 -6.09 13.76
N THR A 185 -8.64 -6.97 12.78
CA THR A 185 -8.77 -6.61 11.36
C THR A 185 -9.93 -7.35 10.71
N ALA A 186 -10.58 -6.71 9.75
CA ALA A 186 -11.59 -7.31 8.89
C ALA A 186 -11.32 -6.97 7.42
N VAL A 187 -11.63 -7.89 6.52
CA VAL A 187 -11.49 -7.72 5.07
C VAL A 187 -12.86 -7.79 4.42
N LEU A 188 -13.16 -6.82 3.57
CA LEU A 188 -14.33 -6.77 2.69
C LEU A 188 -13.84 -6.84 1.23
N LEU A 189 -14.37 -7.78 0.45
CA LEU A 189 -13.98 -8.02 -0.96
C LEU A 189 -15.19 -7.94 -1.89
#